data_279d92088ead899127b38ded84d37aea
#
_entry.id   279d92088ead899127b38ded84d37aea
#
_cell.length_a   1.000
_cell.length_b   1.000
_cell.length_c   1.000
_cell.angle_alpha   90.00
_cell.angle_beta   90.00
_cell.angle_gamma   90.00
#
_symmetry.space_group_name_H-M   'P 1'
#
loop_
_entity.id
_entity.type
_entity.pdbx_description
1 polymer ?
#
loop_
_entity_poly.entity_id
_entity_poly.type
_entity_poly.pdbx_seq_one_letter_code
_entity_poly.pdbx_strand_id
1 'polypeptide(L)'
;MPGHPGEAEHLVRTRWRSWRLGLWKALVPLQDAWDAFSQPVPANCGQLLTQLLLCASLAAAAAGLAYHWLASSMLYPPGPSAKVATVCGLLVFLGLGLVPPVRCLFALSLPTLGTEQGRQLLLSYSTATLAIAVVPNVLTNVGAAGQVLRCVTEGSLESLLNTTHQLHAASRALGPAGQVGSRGLTFEAQGNGSAFYLHMLRATQQVLEDFSGLESLAQSAALGTQRVVTGLFILGLLVESAWYLHCYLTDLQFDNIYATHQLNQRLAQAQATHLVAPPPTWLLQATRLRLSQEELLSCLLRLGLLGLLLVATAVAVATDHVAFLLAQATVDWAQKLPTVPITLSVKYDVAYTVLGFIPFLFNQPPPESPFLSVHSSYQWELRLTSARCPLLPARRPRMAAPLASGALQLLAGSMVLLEAYARRLRHAIAASFFTAQEARRVRHLHARLQQRHNRHQGHQLSLGAPSCAPHTDLPASLQHG
;
A
#
# COMPACT_ATOMS: atom_id res chain seq x y z
N MET A 1 -0.57 -54.81 -27.31
CA MET A 1 0.74 -54.39 -27.86
C MET A 1 1.13 -53.11 -27.17
N PRO A 2 2.16 -53.08 -26.33
CA PRO A 2 2.60 -51.86 -25.65
C PRO A 2 3.57 -51.12 -26.59
N GLY A 3 3.23 -49.85 -26.89
CA GLY A 3 4.07 -48.96 -27.70
C GLY A 3 5.42 -48.71 -27.04
N HIS A 4 6.47 -48.74 -27.82
CA HIS A 4 7.86 -48.56 -27.38
C HIS A 4 8.08 -47.22 -26.67
N PRO A 5 8.67 -47.19 -25.46
CA PRO A 5 8.92 -45.95 -24.71
C PRO A 5 9.90 -44.97 -25.39
N GLY A 6 10.63 -45.42 -26.42
CA GLY A 6 11.58 -44.60 -27.18
C GLY A 6 10.97 -43.58 -28.13
N GLU A 7 9.77 -43.81 -28.66
CA GLU A 7 9.12 -42.89 -29.62
C GLU A 7 8.58 -41.62 -28.93
N ALA A 8 8.06 -41.75 -27.71
CA ALA A 8 7.57 -40.61 -26.93
C ALA A 8 8.72 -39.66 -26.51
N GLU A 9 9.86 -40.23 -26.12
CA GLU A 9 11.06 -39.45 -25.77
C GLU A 9 11.67 -38.72 -26.96
N HIS A 10 11.65 -39.36 -28.13
CA HIS A 10 12.15 -38.76 -29.39
C HIS A 10 11.24 -37.62 -29.85
N LEU A 11 9.92 -37.74 -29.74
CA LEU A 11 8.93 -36.71 -30.05
C LEU A 11 9.04 -35.52 -29.09
N VAL A 12 9.23 -35.74 -27.80
CA VAL A 12 9.44 -34.66 -26.81
C VAL A 12 10.76 -33.93 -27.11
N ARG A 13 11.83 -34.66 -27.40
CA ARG A 13 13.16 -34.09 -27.70
C ARG A 13 13.19 -33.27 -29.02
N THR A 14 12.47 -33.72 -30.04
CA THR A 14 12.34 -33.00 -31.32
C THR A 14 11.45 -31.76 -31.17
N ARG A 15 10.37 -31.84 -30.38
CA ARG A 15 9.49 -30.70 -30.05
C ARG A 15 10.24 -29.65 -29.23
N TRP A 16 11.06 -30.04 -28.26
CA TRP A 16 11.94 -29.15 -27.52
C TRP A 16 13.01 -28.47 -28.40
N ARG A 17 13.57 -29.22 -29.39
CA ARG A 17 14.50 -28.61 -30.35
C ARG A 17 13.82 -27.61 -31.27
N SER A 18 12.63 -27.91 -31.77
CA SER A 18 11.89 -26.97 -32.63
C SER A 18 11.46 -25.72 -31.88
N TRP A 19 11.04 -25.85 -30.61
CA TRP A 19 10.75 -24.71 -29.73
C TRP A 19 11.99 -23.86 -29.46
N ARG A 20 13.12 -24.49 -29.20
CA ARG A 20 14.39 -23.75 -28.99
C ARG A 20 14.84 -23.05 -30.27
N LEU A 21 14.70 -23.64 -31.42
CA LEU A 21 15.03 -23.02 -32.70
C LEU A 21 14.05 -21.87 -33.05
N GLY A 22 12.76 -22.04 -32.76
CA GLY A 22 11.76 -20.98 -32.90
C GLY A 22 12.04 -19.79 -31.95
N LEU A 23 12.37 -20.08 -30.69
CA LEU A 23 12.75 -19.09 -29.71
C LEU A 23 14.04 -18.35 -30.12
N TRP A 24 15.04 -19.08 -30.61
CA TRP A 24 16.29 -18.48 -31.13
C TRP A 24 16.03 -17.53 -32.31
N LYS A 25 15.23 -17.95 -33.27
CA LYS A 25 14.85 -17.07 -34.42
C LYS A 25 14.10 -15.82 -33.98
N ALA A 26 13.27 -15.89 -32.92
CA ALA A 26 12.59 -14.73 -32.35
C ALA A 26 13.52 -13.83 -31.50
N LEU A 27 14.58 -14.41 -30.93
CA LEU A 27 15.56 -13.67 -30.10
C LEU A 27 16.60 -12.91 -30.93
N VAL A 28 16.90 -13.34 -32.16
CA VAL A 28 17.86 -12.67 -33.05
C VAL A 28 17.50 -11.20 -33.31
N PRO A 29 16.26 -10.87 -33.73
CA PRO A 29 15.91 -9.46 -33.97
C PRO A 29 15.89 -8.64 -32.67
N LEU A 30 15.63 -9.27 -31.49
CA LEU A 30 15.70 -8.62 -30.20
C LEU A 30 17.15 -8.30 -29.81
N GLN A 31 18.07 -9.22 -30.12
CA GLN A 31 19.51 -9.01 -29.91
C GLN A 31 20.05 -7.88 -30.81
N ASP A 32 19.68 -7.87 -32.08
CA ASP A 32 20.06 -6.80 -33.02
C ASP A 32 19.51 -5.44 -32.56
N ALA A 33 18.26 -5.42 -32.07
CA ALA A 33 17.64 -4.22 -31.50
C ALA A 33 18.36 -3.75 -30.22
N TRP A 34 18.75 -4.70 -29.34
CA TRP A 34 19.54 -4.38 -28.15
C TRP A 34 20.92 -3.84 -28.50
N ASP A 35 21.60 -4.44 -29.45
CA ASP A 35 22.94 -3.99 -29.89
C ASP A 35 22.86 -2.59 -30.51
N ALA A 36 21.82 -2.30 -31.29
CA ALA A 36 21.58 -0.97 -31.82
C ALA A 36 21.27 0.06 -30.70
N PHE A 37 20.55 -0.35 -29.64
CA PHE A 37 20.20 0.53 -28.51
C PHE A 37 21.37 0.79 -27.57
N SER A 38 22.25 -0.21 -27.34
CA SER A 38 23.37 -0.12 -26.41
C SER A 38 24.60 0.59 -26.98
N GLN A 39 24.77 0.60 -28.31
CA GLN A 39 25.92 1.27 -28.95
C GLN A 39 25.82 2.79 -28.82
N PRO A 40 26.94 3.48 -28.47
CA PRO A 40 26.96 4.93 -28.36
C PRO A 40 26.78 5.63 -29.71
N VAL A 41 27.31 5.06 -30.79
CA VAL A 41 27.21 5.57 -32.17
C VAL A 41 26.76 4.42 -33.06
N PRO A 42 25.65 4.56 -33.79
CA PRO A 42 25.18 3.55 -34.73
C PRO A 42 26.14 3.43 -35.93
N ALA A 43 26.47 2.19 -36.30
CA ALA A 43 27.36 1.92 -37.41
C ALA A 43 26.67 2.03 -38.79
N ASN A 44 25.35 1.76 -38.83
CA ASN A 44 24.55 1.74 -40.06
C ASN A 44 23.28 2.54 -39.93
N CYS A 45 22.74 3.06 -41.07
CA CYS A 45 21.41 3.75 -41.08
C CYS A 45 20.29 2.91 -40.53
N GLY A 46 20.29 1.59 -40.71
CA GLY A 46 19.28 0.67 -40.14
C GLY A 46 19.32 0.64 -38.63
N GLN A 47 20.53 0.58 -38.01
CA GLN A 47 20.71 0.64 -36.57
C GLN A 47 20.29 2.00 -35.99
N LEU A 48 20.57 3.09 -36.70
CA LEU A 48 20.13 4.43 -36.31
C LEU A 48 18.60 4.50 -36.28
N LEU A 49 17.94 3.99 -37.32
CA LEU A 49 16.48 3.97 -37.39
C LEU A 49 15.86 3.13 -36.25
N THR A 50 16.41 1.93 -36.00
CA THR A 50 15.97 1.07 -34.91
C THR A 50 16.16 1.75 -33.55
N GLN A 51 17.30 2.39 -33.33
CA GLN A 51 17.57 3.16 -32.11
C GLN A 51 16.57 4.31 -31.92
N LEU A 52 16.31 5.09 -32.96
CA LEU A 52 15.35 6.20 -32.91
C LEU A 52 13.93 5.72 -32.65
N LEU A 53 13.51 4.61 -33.26
CA LEU A 53 12.18 4.02 -33.03
C LEU A 53 12.03 3.53 -31.57
N LEU A 54 13.07 2.88 -31.02
CA LEU A 54 13.06 2.46 -29.61
C LEU A 54 13.04 3.67 -28.67
N CYS A 55 13.85 4.69 -28.90
CA CYS A 55 13.83 5.91 -28.11
C CYS A 55 12.49 6.63 -28.21
N ALA A 56 11.87 6.69 -29.39
CA ALA A 56 10.55 7.29 -29.60
C ALA A 56 9.44 6.52 -28.88
N SER A 57 9.48 5.18 -28.92
CA SER A 57 8.50 4.34 -28.21
C SER A 57 8.58 4.48 -26.70
N LEU A 58 9.80 4.53 -26.14
CA LEU A 58 10.03 4.74 -24.70
C LEU A 58 9.61 6.16 -24.29
N ALA A 59 9.92 7.17 -25.10
CA ALA A 59 9.51 8.55 -24.86
C ALA A 59 7.98 8.71 -24.92
N ALA A 60 7.32 8.05 -25.87
CA ALA A 60 5.86 8.04 -25.97
C ALA A 60 5.22 7.34 -24.75
N ALA A 61 5.80 6.22 -24.30
CA ALA A 61 5.34 5.54 -23.07
C ALA A 61 5.52 6.44 -21.84
N ALA A 62 6.65 7.12 -21.69
CA ALA A 62 6.91 8.06 -20.60
C ALA A 62 5.95 9.26 -20.65
N ALA A 63 5.67 9.81 -21.82
CA ALA A 63 4.69 10.89 -22.01
C ALA A 63 3.28 10.44 -21.65
N GLY A 64 2.88 9.23 -22.09
CA GLY A 64 1.58 8.63 -21.76
C GLY A 64 1.39 8.42 -20.26
N LEU A 65 2.41 7.91 -19.57
CA LEU A 65 2.40 7.76 -18.11
C LEU A 65 2.33 9.11 -17.40
N ALA A 66 3.10 10.10 -17.86
CA ALA A 66 3.08 11.46 -17.31
C ALA A 66 1.70 12.12 -17.51
N TYR A 67 1.10 11.97 -18.69
CA TYR A 67 -0.25 12.46 -18.98
C TYR A 67 -1.29 11.80 -18.05
N HIS A 68 -1.26 10.47 -17.97
CA HIS A 68 -2.17 9.73 -17.10
C HIS A 68 -2.01 10.14 -15.63
N TRP A 69 -0.79 10.29 -15.15
CA TRP A 69 -0.52 10.75 -13.78
C TRP A 69 -1.03 12.17 -13.53
N LEU A 70 -0.77 13.11 -14.46
CA LEU A 70 -1.26 14.48 -14.36
C LEU A 70 -2.78 14.58 -14.40
N ALA A 71 -3.43 13.82 -15.30
CA ALA A 71 -4.87 13.85 -15.46
C ALA A 71 -5.61 13.14 -14.34
N SER A 72 -5.14 11.98 -13.89
CA SER A 72 -5.82 11.14 -12.89
C SER A 72 -5.47 11.51 -11.44
N SER A 73 -4.18 11.79 -11.17
CA SER A 73 -3.72 12.03 -9.79
C SER A 73 -3.66 13.51 -9.44
N MET A 74 -3.30 14.37 -10.42
CA MET A 74 -3.20 15.82 -10.20
C MET A 74 -4.50 16.56 -10.51
N LEU A 75 -5.47 15.90 -11.15
CA LEU A 75 -6.75 16.50 -11.58
C LEU A 75 -6.55 17.78 -12.41
N TYR A 76 -5.44 17.89 -13.13
CA TYR A 76 -5.21 19.01 -14.03
C TYR A 76 -6.13 18.90 -15.26
N PRO A 77 -6.60 20.03 -15.77
CA PRO A 77 -7.41 20.03 -17.00
C PRO A 77 -6.63 19.40 -18.16
N PRO A 78 -7.32 18.73 -19.12
CA PRO A 78 -6.67 17.92 -20.16
C PRO A 78 -5.72 18.72 -21.07
N GLY A 79 -6.00 20.01 -21.29
CA GLY A 79 -5.17 20.88 -22.12
C GLY A 79 -3.75 21.12 -21.58
N PRO A 80 -3.58 21.64 -20.36
CA PRO A 80 -2.25 21.80 -19.74
C PRO A 80 -1.53 20.48 -19.50
N SER A 81 -2.25 19.41 -19.07
CA SER A 81 -1.62 18.09 -18.86
C SER A 81 -1.03 17.52 -20.12
N ALA A 82 -1.71 17.66 -21.26
CA ALA A 82 -1.17 17.23 -22.55
C ALA A 82 0.10 18.02 -22.94
N LYS A 83 0.12 19.34 -22.74
CA LYS A 83 1.31 20.15 -23.01
C LYS A 83 2.52 19.75 -22.17
N VAL A 84 2.33 19.54 -20.85
CA VAL A 84 3.40 19.12 -19.97
C VAL A 84 3.89 17.71 -20.32
N ALA A 85 2.97 16.79 -20.63
CA ALA A 85 3.32 15.42 -21.02
C ALA A 85 4.10 15.39 -22.35
N THR A 86 3.72 16.21 -23.34
CA THR A 86 4.44 16.30 -24.62
C THR A 86 5.83 16.88 -24.44
N VAL A 87 5.99 17.93 -23.62
CA VAL A 87 7.33 18.49 -23.30
C VAL A 87 8.18 17.47 -22.57
N CYS A 88 7.62 16.75 -21.59
CA CYS A 88 8.31 15.67 -20.89
C CYS A 88 8.75 14.57 -21.87
N GLY A 89 7.85 14.11 -22.76
CA GLY A 89 8.18 13.12 -23.78
C GLY A 89 9.29 13.57 -24.73
N LEU A 90 9.27 14.84 -25.14
CA LEU A 90 10.32 15.40 -25.99
C LEU A 90 11.68 15.44 -25.29
N LEU A 91 11.70 15.85 -24.00
CA LEU A 91 12.94 15.87 -23.21
C LEU A 91 13.50 14.46 -23.00
N VAL A 92 12.62 13.47 -22.73
CA VAL A 92 13.01 12.06 -22.61
C VAL A 92 13.54 11.55 -23.96
N PHE A 93 12.89 11.87 -25.09
CA PHE A 93 13.35 11.48 -26.42
C PHE A 93 14.73 12.05 -26.75
N LEU A 94 14.96 13.33 -26.50
CA LEU A 94 16.24 13.98 -26.71
C LEU A 94 17.32 13.40 -25.77
N GLY A 95 17.00 13.19 -24.50
CA GLY A 95 17.90 12.57 -23.54
C GLY A 95 18.32 11.16 -23.95
N LEU A 96 17.36 10.31 -24.33
CA LEU A 96 17.63 8.95 -24.81
C LEU A 96 18.37 8.93 -26.14
N GLY A 97 18.05 9.86 -27.05
CA GLY A 97 18.69 9.92 -28.37
C GLY A 97 20.14 10.39 -28.33
N LEU A 98 20.41 11.44 -27.57
CA LEU A 98 21.70 12.13 -27.57
C LEU A 98 22.71 11.62 -26.50
N VAL A 99 22.20 11.10 -25.36
CA VAL A 99 23.02 10.82 -24.18
C VAL A 99 23.04 9.33 -23.86
N PRO A 100 24.11 8.56 -24.24
CA PRO A 100 24.19 7.13 -23.96
C PRO A 100 24.02 6.73 -22.49
N PRO A 101 24.57 7.46 -21.49
CA PRO A 101 24.34 7.18 -20.08
C PRO A 101 22.87 7.25 -19.67
N VAL A 102 22.06 8.14 -20.28
CA VAL A 102 20.61 8.23 -20.00
C VAL A 102 19.88 7.00 -20.53
N ARG A 103 20.24 6.48 -21.71
CA ARG A 103 19.71 5.21 -22.22
C ARG A 103 20.02 4.05 -21.27
N CYS A 104 21.26 3.97 -20.81
CA CYS A 104 21.68 2.96 -19.82
C CYS A 104 20.87 3.09 -18.52
N LEU A 105 20.67 4.30 -18.01
CA LEU A 105 19.90 4.57 -16.79
C LEU A 105 18.44 4.10 -16.91
N PHE A 106 17.79 4.38 -18.03
CA PHE A 106 16.44 3.87 -18.31
C PHE A 106 16.41 2.33 -18.41
N ALA A 107 17.38 1.72 -19.07
CA ALA A 107 17.49 0.27 -19.15
C ALA A 107 17.75 -0.36 -17.77
N LEU A 108 18.52 0.29 -16.90
CA LEU A 108 18.81 -0.15 -15.54
C LEU A 108 17.62 0.00 -14.59
N SER A 109 16.70 0.92 -14.84
CA SER A 109 15.55 1.15 -13.94
C SER A 109 14.68 -0.08 -13.77
N LEU A 110 14.48 -0.88 -14.84
CA LEU A 110 13.68 -2.10 -14.78
C LEU A 110 14.29 -3.20 -13.89
N PRO A 111 15.55 -3.64 -14.09
CA PRO A 111 16.17 -4.63 -13.19
C PRO A 111 16.43 -4.08 -11.78
N THR A 112 16.54 -2.75 -11.60
CA THR A 112 16.67 -2.13 -10.27
C THR A 112 15.46 -2.42 -9.40
N LEU A 113 14.23 -2.53 -9.95
CA LEU A 113 13.05 -2.98 -9.22
C LEU A 113 13.22 -4.37 -8.58
N GLY A 114 13.97 -5.26 -9.24
CA GLY A 114 14.27 -6.60 -8.73
C GLY A 114 15.34 -6.65 -7.65
N THR A 115 16.05 -5.55 -7.39
CA THR A 115 17.02 -5.46 -6.30
C THR A 115 16.35 -5.24 -4.95
N GLU A 116 17.09 -5.41 -3.86
CA GLU A 116 16.59 -5.19 -2.50
C GLU A 116 16.03 -3.79 -2.31
N GLN A 117 16.75 -2.77 -2.77
CA GLN A 117 16.37 -1.36 -2.67
C GLN A 117 15.12 -1.05 -3.51
N GLY A 118 15.10 -1.51 -4.76
CA GLY A 118 13.93 -1.32 -5.64
C GLY A 118 12.68 -2.00 -5.10
N ARG A 119 12.82 -3.20 -4.52
CA ARG A 119 11.73 -3.91 -3.87
C ARG A 119 11.21 -3.17 -2.63
N GLN A 120 12.09 -2.60 -1.79
CA GLN A 120 11.68 -1.79 -0.65
C GLN A 120 10.91 -0.54 -1.09
N LEU A 121 11.34 0.14 -2.16
CA LEU A 121 10.60 1.23 -2.76
C LEU A 121 9.21 0.79 -3.25
N LEU A 122 9.13 -0.37 -3.93
CA LEU A 122 7.88 -0.92 -4.42
C LEU A 122 6.89 -1.27 -3.28
N LEU A 123 7.38 -1.87 -2.20
CA LEU A 123 6.59 -2.21 -1.02
C LEU A 123 6.13 -0.93 -0.29
N SER A 124 7.00 0.05 -0.12
CA SER A 124 6.64 1.35 0.48
C SER A 124 5.59 2.08 -0.34
N TYR A 125 5.71 2.07 -1.67
CA TYR A 125 4.70 2.63 -2.57
C TYR A 125 3.36 1.90 -2.44
N SER A 126 3.37 0.57 -2.42
CA SER A 126 2.19 -0.27 -2.28
C SER A 126 1.46 -0.01 -0.95
N THR A 127 2.18 0.03 0.17
CA THR A 127 1.58 0.30 1.49
C THR A 127 1.06 1.72 1.61
N ALA A 128 1.77 2.70 1.07
CA ALA A 128 1.32 4.09 1.05
C ALA A 128 0.04 4.26 0.22
N THR A 129 -0.04 3.67 -0.98
CA THR A 129 -1.25 3.74 -1.81
C THR A 129 -2.45 3.06 -1.16
N LEU A 130 -2.23 1.95 -0.46
CA LEU A 130 -3.28 1.28 0.32
C LEU A 130 -3.79 2.19 1.45
N ALA A 131 -2.88 2.76 2.25
CA ALA A 131 -3.24 3.63 3.36
C ALA A 131 -4.02 4.87 2.89
N ILE A 132 -3.58 5.50 1.81
CA ILE A 132 -4.25 6.66 1.19
C ILE A 132 -5.68 6.32 0.74
N ALA A 133 -5.94 5.09 0.31
CA ALA A 133 -7.26 4.67 -0.14
C ALA A 133 -8.16 4.25 1.02
N VAL A 134 -7.63 3.48 1.98
CA VAL A 134 -8.41 2.85 3.07
C VAL A 134 -8.71 3.84 4.20
N VAL A 135 -7.71 4.60 4.66
CA VAL A 135 -7.87 5.45 5.85
C VAL A 135 -9.00 6.48 5.71
N PRO A 136 -9.06 7.30 4.64
CA PRO A 136 -10.14 8.26 4.49
C PRO A 136 -11.52 7.59 4.37
N ASN A 137 -11.58 6.43 3.71
CA ASN A 137 -12.85 5.71 3.53
C ASN A 137 -13.38 5.16 4.85
N VAL A 138 -12.52 4.57 5.68
CA VAL A 138 -12.87 4.11 7.03
C VAL A 138 -13.33 5.28 7.90
N LEU A 139 -12.58 6.41 7.88
CA LEU A 139 -12.94 7.60 8.65
C LEU A 139 -14.31 8.15 8.22
N THR A 140 -14.58 8.25 6.92
CA THR A 140 -15.90 8.70 6.42
C THR A 140 -17.02 7.79 6.90
N ASN A 141 -16.83 6.47 6.86
CA ASN A 141 -17.84 5.50 7.30
C ASN A 141 -18.06 5.54 8.83
N VAL A 142 -16.99 5.66 9.61
CA VAL A 142 -17.08 5.84 11.07
C VAL A 142 -17.76 7.17 11.41
N GLY A 143 -17.45 8.24 10.68
CA GLY A 143 -18.11 9.54 10.81
C GLY A 143 -19.61 9.46 10.50
N ALA A 144 -20.01 8.73 9.45
CA ALA A 144 -21.42 8.51 9.12
C ALA A 144 -22.16 7.77 10.24
N ALA A 145 -21.56 6.73 10.82
CA ALA A 145 -22.14 6.01 11.97
C ALA A 145 -22.24 6.93 13.21
N GLY A 146 -21.24 7.74 13.48
CA GLY A 146 -21.26 8.73 14.57
C GLY A 146 -22.36 9.79 14.37
N GLN A 147 -22.58 10.23 13.14
CA GLN A 147 -23.66 11.15 12.82
C GLN A 147 -25.05 10.51 13.04
N VAL A 148 -25.23 9.23 12.71
CA VAL A 148 -26.47 8.50 13.03
C VAL A 148 -26.73 8.52 14.54
N LEU A 149 -25.71 8.22 15.34
CA LEU A 149 -25.83 8.24 16.81
C LEU A 149 -26.25 9.63 17.31
N ARG A 150 -25.65 10.68 16.78
CA ARG A 150 -26.04 12.06 17.07
C ARG A 150 -27.51 12.32 16.71
N CYS A 151 -27.93 11.97 15.50
CA CYS A 151 -29.30 12.19 15.04
C CYS A 151 -30.33 11.48 15.92
N VAL A 152 -30.02 10.27 16.39
CA VAL A 152 -30.86 9.50 17.30
C VAL A 152 -30.88 10.11 18.70
N THR A 153 -29.75 10.54 19.22
CA THR A 153 -29.69 11.21 20.54
C THR A 153 -30.42 12.55 20.54
N GLU A 154 -30.21 13.39 19.54
CA GLU A 154 -30.92 14.67 19.39
C GLU A 154 -32.42 14.46 19.24
N GLY A 155 -32.85 13.51 18.38
CA GLY A 155 -34.29 13.23 18.18
C GLY A 155 -34.95 12.66 19.42
N SER A 156 -34.32 11.75 20.13
CA SER A 156 -34.82 11.18 21.38
C SER A 156 -34.96 12.22 22.47
N LEU A 157 -33.99 13.13 22.62
CA LEU A 157 -34.01 14.21 23.60
C LEU A 157 -35.07 15.26 23.25
N GLU A 158 -35.20 15.68 22.00
CA GLU A 158 -36.23 16.59 21.52
C GLU A 158 -37.62 16.00 21.78
N SER A 159 -37.82 14.72 21.53
CA SER A 159 -39.04 14.00 21.81
C SER A 159 -39.37 13.90 23.30
N LEU A 160 -38.35 13.66 24.14
CA LEU A 160 -38.55 13.64 25.60
C LEU A 160 -38.93 15.02 26.14
N LEU A 161 -38.27 16.09 25.66
CA LEU A 161 -38.62 17.47 26.04
C LEU A 161 -40.05 17.83 25.59
N ASN A 162 -40.45 17.46 24.38
CA ASN A 162 -41.78 17.68 23.89
C ASN A 162 -42.80 16.90 24.72
N THR A 163 -42.51 15.64 25.06
CA THR A 163 -43.37 14.81 25.92
C THR A 163 -43.52 15.43 27.30
N THR A 164 -42.45 15.91 27.94
CA THR A 164 -42.52 16.58 29.25
C THR A 164 -43.32 17.89 29.17
N HIS A 165 -43.15 18.66 28.09
CA HIS A 165 -43.94 19.89 27.88
C HIS A 165 -45.41 19.61 27.67
N GLN A 166 -45.79 18.58 26.88
CA GLN A 166 -47.18 18.18 26.66
C GLN A 166 -47.80 17.63 27.95
N LEU A 167 -47.05 16.84 28.72
CA LEU A 167 -47.52 16.34 30.00
C LEU A 167 -47.76 17.48 30.99
N HIS A 168 -46.88 18.50 31.03
CA HIS A 168 -47.04 19.69 31.85
C HIS A 168 -48.22 20.55 31.39
N ALA A 169 -48.44 20.68 30.08
CA ALA A 169 -49.62 21.34 29.55
C ALA A 169 -50.91 20.63 29.94
N ALA A 170 -50.95 19.28 29.85
CA ALA A 170 -52.08 18.47 30.28
C ALA A 170 -52.34 18.60 31.80
N SER A 171 -51.29 18.60 32.63
CA SER A 171 -51.44 18.79 34.08
C SER A 171 -51.96 20.18 34.47
N ARG A 172 -51.59 21.25 33.73
CA ARG A 172 -52.16 22.57 33.93
C ARG A 172 -53.64 22.66 33.51
N ALA A 173 -54.02 21.96 32.44
CA ALA A 173 -55.38 21.96 31.96
C ALA A 173 -56.38 21.26 32.96
N LEU A 174 -55.84 20.38 33.84
CA LEU A 174 -56.60 19.75 34.91
C LEU A 174 -57.00 20.76 36.02
N GLY A 175 -56.45 21.95 36.05
CA GLY A 175 -56.83 23.05 36.94
C GLY A 175 -56.85 22.74 38.44
N PRO A 176 -57.26 23.71 39.27
CA PRO A 176 -57.31 23.54 40.73
C PRO A 176 -58.36 22.50 41.20
N ALA A 177 -59.22 22.02 40.33
CA ALA A 177 -60.21 20.97 40.65
C ALA A 177 -59.50 19.57 40.90
N GLY A 178 -58.30 19.34 40.40
CA GLY A 178 -57.53 18.14 40.69
C GLY A 178 -56.80 18.17 42.04
N GLN A 179 -56.75 19.32 42.74
CA GLN A 179 -56.03 19.42 44.00
C GLN A 179 -56.80 18.95 45.22
N VAL A 180 -58.09 18.71 45.12
CA VAL A 180 -58.94 18.36 46.28
C VAL A 180 -59.06 16.86 46.52
N GLY A 181 -58.60 16.00 45.62
CA GLY A 181 -58.91 14.56 45.74
C GLY A 181 -57.78 13.54 45.52
N SER A 182 -56.59 13.93 45.13
CA SER A 182 -55.55 12.92 44.96
C SER A 182 -54.23 13.39 45.52
N ARG A 183 -53.67 12.63 46.46
CA ARG A 183 -52.26 12.67 46.86
C ARG A 183 -51.42 12.53 45.61
N GLY A 184 -50.85 13.66 45.21
CA GLY A 184 -50.13 14.01 44.08
C GLY A 184 -49.20 13.01 43.43
N LEU A 185 -49.39 12.88 42.16
CA LEU A 185 -48.28 12.75 41.24
C LEU A 185 -47.73 14.16 40.98
N THR A 186 -46.95 14.67 41.90
CA THR A 186 -46.09 15.82 41.66
C THR A 186 -44.93 15.29 40.80
N PHE A 187 -45.05 15.42 39.48
CA PHE A 187 -43.88 15.41 38.61
C PHE A 187 -43.12 16.73 38.84
N GLU A 188 -42.32 16.73 39.85
CA GLU A 188 -41.30 17.74 40.05
C GLU A 188 -40.23 17.52 39.01
N ALA A 189 -40.38 18.08 37.82
CA ALA A 189 -39.30 18.17 36.84
C ALA A 189 -38.29 19.16 37.39
N GLN A 190 -37.50 18.73 38.36
CA GLN A 190 -36.44 19.50 38.97
C GLN A 190 -35.35 19.73 37.93
N GLY A 191 -35.27 20.88 37.48
CA GLY A 191 -34.38 21.73 36.71
C GLY A 191 -33.04 21.29 36.15
N ASN A 192 -32.64 20.04 36.23
CA ASN A 192 -31.32 19.61 35.71
C ASN A 192 -31.36 18.84 34.37
N GLY A 193 -32.54 18.55 33.83
CA GLY A 193 -32.67 17.90 32.51
C GLY A 193 -32.11 18.75 31.36
N SER A 194 -32.28 20.08 31.44
CA SER A 194 -31.80 21.01 30.42
C SER A 194 -30.26 21.18 30.45
N ALA A 195 -29.66 21.14 31.66
CA ALA A 195 -28.21 21.20 31.79
C ALA A 195 -27.52 19.92 31.32
N PHE A 196 -28.08 18.74 31.63
CA PHE A 196 -27.62 17.45 31.14
C PHE A 196 -27.76 17.37 29.61
N TYR A 197 -28.87 17.83 29.07
CA TYR A 197 -29.10 17.93 27.62
C TYR A 197 -28.03 18.78 26.94
N LEU A 198 -27.81 19.99 27.42
CA LEU A 198 -26.80 20.89 26.87
C LEU A 198 -25.39 20.31 26.98
N HIS A 199 -25.10 19.60 28.06
CA HIS A 199 -23.78 18.98 28.25
C HIS A 199 -23.57 17.79 27.31
N MET A 200 -24.57 16.95 27.14
CA MET A 200 -24.55 15.81 26.22
C MET A 200 -24.47 16.27 24.76
N LEU A 201 -25.24 17.31 24.40
CA LEU A 201 -25.25 17.92 23.08
C LEU A 201 -23.89 18.57 22.76
N ARG A 202 -23.31 19.25 23.72
CA ARG A 202 -21.98 19.88 23.57
C ARG A 202 -20.87 18.81 23.45
N ALA A 203 -20.90 17.76 24.24
CA ALA A 203 -19.93 16.68 24.17
C ALA A 203 -20.03 15.92 22.83
N THR A 204 -21.23 15.57 22.36
CA THR A 204 -21.42 14.92 21.06
C THR A 204 -21.03 15.83 19.88
N GLN A 205 -21.32 17.12 19.98
CA GLN A 205 -20.97 18.10 18.97
C GLN A 205 -19.44 18.27 18.89
N GLN A 206 -18.76 18.35 20.03
CA GLN A 206 -17.30 18.47 20.09
C GLN A 206 -16.61 17.25 19.47
N VAL A 207 -17.04 16.04 19.82
CA VAL A 207 -16.52 14.81 19.21
C VAL A 207 -16.75 14.76 17.70
N LEU A 208 -17.88 15.25 17.22
CA LEU A 208 -18.20 15.26 15.80
C LEU A 208 -17.42 16.33 15.03
N GLU A 209 -17.21 17.50 15.62
CA GLU A 209 -16.36 18.56 15.05
C GLU A 209 -14.91 18.08 14.93
N ASP A 210 -14.35 17.43 15.97
CA ASP A 210 -13.03 16.83 15.92
C ASP A 210 -12.92 15.74 14.84
N PHE A 211 -13.97 14.90 14.69
CA PHE A 211 -14.02 13.88 13.66
C PHE A 211 -14.14 14.46 12.23
N SER A 212 -14.96 15.47 12.04
CA SER A 212 -15.11 16.13 10.74
C SER A 212 -13.83 16.86 10.31
N GLY A 213 -13.13 17.47 11.26
CA GLY A 213 -11.81 18.06 11.06
C GLY A 213 -10.78 17.00 10.63
N LEU A 214 -10.76 15.85 11.30
CA LEU A 214 -9.89 14.72 10.97
C LEU A 214 -10.20 14.12 9.58
N GLU A 215 -11.47 13.99 9.25
CA GLU A 215 -11.92 13.48 7.94
C GLU A 215 -11.49 14.42 6.80
N SER A 216 -11.73 15.71 6.92
CA SER A 216 -11.35 16.70 5.92
C SER A 216 -9.84 16.77 5.74
N LEU A 217 -9.09 16.71 6.85
CA LEU A 217 -7.63 16.63 6.83
C LEU A 217 -7.16 15.34 6.15
N ALA A 218 -7.75 14.18 6.47
CA ALA A 218 -7.40 12.90 5.87
C ALA A 218 -7.67 12.87 4.36
N GLN A 219 -8.79 13.42 3.90
CA GLN A 219 -9.13 13.50 2.47
C GLN A 219 -8.18 14.43 1.70
N SER A 220 -7.90 15.61 2.24
CA SER A 220 -6.96 16.56 1.61
C SER A 220 -5.53 16.04 1.63
N ALA A 221 -5.09 15.43 2.74
CA ALA A 221 -3.80 14.79 2.86
C ALA A 221 -3.67 13.59 1.90
N ALA A 222 -4.71 12.77 1.74
CA ALA A 222 -4.68 11.61 0.84
C ALA A 222 -4.39 12.02 -0.61
N LEU A 223 -5.06 13.05 -1.11
CA LEU A 223 -4.84 13.57 -2.47
C LEU A 223 -3.42 14.13 -2.65
N GLY A 224 -2.95 14.91 -1.70
CA GLY A 224 -1.59 15.47 -1.71
C GLY A 224 -0.51 14.37 -1.61
N THR A 225 -0.68 13.45 -0.67
CA THR A 225 0.26 12.36 -0.41
C THR A 225 0.36 11.40 -1.60
N GLN A 226 -0.74 11.03 -2.24
CA GLN A 226 -0.71 10.18 -3.44
C GLN A 226 0.15 10.78 -4.55
N ARG A 227 0.06 12.09 -4.76
CA ARG A 227 0.86 12.81 -5.75
C ARG A 227 2.35 12.73 -5.45
N VAL A 228 2.71 13.02 -4.20
CA VAL A 228 4.10 13.03 -3.72
C VAL A 228 4.70 11.62 -3.73
N VAL A 229 3.97 10.62 -3.23
CA VAL A 229 4.45 9.24 -3.14
C VAL A 229 4.76 8.66 -4.52
N THR A 230 3.91 8.92 -5.52
CA THR A 230 4.18 8.46 -6.89
C THR A 230 5.44 9.13 -7.48
N GLY A 231 5.58 10.45 -7.28
CA GLY A 231 6.78 11.18 -7.72
C GLY A 231 8.06 10.68 -7.04
N LEU A 232 8.01 10.48 -5.72
CA LEU A 232 9.15 9.96 -4.95
C LEU A 232 9.53 8.53 -5.33
N PHE A 233 8.56 7.68 -5.68
CA PHE A 233 8.83 6.32 -6.15
C PHE A 233 9.63 6.34 -7.48
N ILE A 234 9.19 7.12 -8.46
CA ILE A 234 9.88 7.24 -9.75
C ILE A 234 11.27 7.87 -9.57
N LEU A 235 11.35 8.94 -8.78
CA LEU A 235 12.61 9.61 -8.48
C LEU A 235 13.58 8.66 -7.77
N GLY A 236 13.10 7.92 -6.77
CA GLY A 236 13.89 6.93 -6.04
C GLY A 236 14.49 5.86 -6.94
N LEU A 237 13.71 5.32 -7.90
CA LEU A 237 14.20 4.36 -8.88
C LEU A 237 15.27 4.94 -9.79
N LEU A 238 15.09 6.18 -10.23
CA LEU A 238 16.07 6.85 -11.09
C LEU A 238 17.37 7.17 -10.33
N VAL A 239 17.25 7.64 -9.09
CA VAL A 239 18.41 7.92 -8.22
C VAL A 239 19.19 6.64 -7.94
N GLU A 240 18.50 5.54 -7.60
CA GLU A 240 19.14 4.26 -7.33
C GLU A 240 19.85 3.70 -8.57
N SER A 241 19.22 3.82 -9.75
CA SER A 241 19.82 3.42 -11.02
C SER A 241 21.02 4.29 -11.38
N ALA A 242 20.93 5.60 -11.13
CA ALA A 242 22.04 6.54 -11.36
C ALA A 242 23.20 6.30 -10.39
N TRP A 243 22.91 6.02 -9.13
CA TRP A 243 23.92 5.67 -8.13
C TRP A 243 24.70 4.41 -8.52
N TYR A 244 23.96 3.35 -8.93
CA TYR A 244 24.59 2.14 -9.42
C TYR A 244 25.51 2.41 -10.62
N LEU A 245 25.00 3.17 -11.61
CA LEU A 245 25.78 3.52 -12.79
C LEU A 245 27.01 4.36 -12.44
N HIS A 246 26.87 5.30 -11.52
CA HIS A 246 28.00 6.10 -11.03
C HIS A 246 29.06 5.22 -10.37
N CYS A 247 28.68 4.34 -9.45
CA CYS A 247 29.58 3.39 -8.80
C CYS A 247 30.23 2.44 -9.83
N TYR A 248 29.49 1.96 -10.83
CA TYR A 248 29.99 1.11 -11.88
C TYR A 248 31.09 1.82 -12.74
N LEU A 249 30.92 3.11 -13.00
CA LEU A 249 31.85 3.89 -13.80
C LEU A 249 33.09 4.38 -13.03
N THR A 250 32.94 4.65 -11.73
CA THR A 250 34.02 5.24 -10.90
C THR A 250 34.85 4.19 -10.18
N ASP A 251 34.20 3.11 -9.67
CA ASP A 251 34.89 2.10 -8.86
C ASP A 251 35.12 0.80 -9.64
N LEU A 252 36.42 0.48 -9.86
CA LEU A 252 36.85 -0.76 -10.52
C LEU A 252 36.60 -2.02 -9.65
N GLN A 253 36.38 -1.87 -8.36
CA GLN A 253 36.12 -2.99 -7.44
C GLN A 253 34.64 -3.28 -7.21
N PHE A 254 33.78 -2.34 -7.58
CA PHE A 254 32.34 -2.43 -7.38
C PHE A 254 31.75 -3.56 -8.21
N ASP A 255 30.90 -4.41 -7.61
CA ASP A 255 30.13 -5.50 -8.25
C ASP A 255 30.95 -6.52 -9.09
N ASN A 256 32.19 -6.83 -8.64
CA ASN A 256 33.12 -7.77 -9.32
C ASN A 256 32.83 -9.26 -8.95
N ILE A 257 31.61 -9.59 -8.54
CA ILE A 257 31.22 -10.94 -8.11
C ILE A 257 30.92 -11.84 -9.34
N TYR A 258 30.57 -11.24 -10.47
CA TYR A 258 30.14 -11.97 -11.66
C TYR A 258 31.26 -12.19 -12.65
N ALA A 259 31.47 -13.45 -13.06
CA ALA A 259 32.37 -13.78 -14.14
C ALA A 259 31.72 -13.43 -15.48
N THR A 260 32.25 -12.42 -16.16
CA THR A 260 31.83 -12.06 -17.51
C THR A 260 32.41 -13.04 -18.53
N HIS A 261 31.83 -13.10 -19.74
CA HIS A 261 32.34 -13.95 -20.81
C HIS A 261 33.81 -13.64 -21.15
N GLN A 262 34.20 -12.36 -21.16
CA GLN A 262 35.56 -11.92 -21.39
C GLN A 262 36.54 -12.39 -20.31
N LEU A 263 36.13 -12.34 -19.03
CA LEU A 263 36.92 -12.86 -17.93
C LEU A 263 37.10 -14.37 -18.04
N ASN A 264 36.01 -15.11 -18.31
CA ASN A 264 36.08 -16.56 -18.50
C ASN A 264 37.02 -16.96 -19.65
N GLN A 265 36.98 -16.24 -20.76
CA GLN A 265 37.86 -16.49 -21.88
C GLN A 265 39.34 -16.25 -21.52
N ARG A 266 39.64 -15.17 -20.81
CA ARG A 266 41.01 -14.87 -20.32
C ARG A 266 41.49 -15.89 -19.28
N LEU A 267 40.62 -16.30 -18.35
CA LEU A 267 40.93 -17.33 -17.36
C LEU A 267 41.21 -18.67 -18.04
N ALA A 268 40.41 -19.05 -19.05
CA ALA A 268 40.59 -20.28 -19.81
C ALA A 268 41.96 -20.25 -20.57
N GLN A 269 42.33 -19.10 -21.17
CA GLN A 269 43.62 -18.91 -21.80
C GLN A 269 44.76 -19.01 -20.77
N ALA A 270 44.62 -18.38 -19.60
CA ALA A 270 45.62 -18.42 -18.53
C ALA A 270 45.74 -19.82 -17.88
N GLN A 271 44.65 -20.58 -17.79
CA GLN A 271 44.67 -21.98 -17.33
C GLN A 271 45.35 -22.91 -18.33
N ALA A 272 45.15 -22.69 -19.63
CA ALA A 272 45.86 -23.43 -20.68
C ALA A 272 47.39 -23.21 -20.61
N THR A 273 47.85 -22.13 -20.03
CA THR A 273 49.27 -21.83 -19.79
C THR A 273 49.72 -22.17 -18.36
N HIS A 274 48.87 -22.86 -17.54
CA HIS A 274 49.15 -23.22 -16.14
C HIS A 274 49.49 -22.04 -15.22
N LEU A 275 49.10 -20.83 -15.58
CA LEU A 275 49.44 -19.60 -14.87
C LEU A 275 48.45 -19.20 -13.74
N VAL A 276 47.26 -19.78 -13.71
CA VAL A 276 46.23 -19.40 -12.74
C VAL A 276 45.45 -20.66 -12.26
N ALA A 277 45.22 -20.77 -10.95
CA ALA A 277 44.40 -21.78 -10.35
C ALA A 277 42.92 -21.68 -10.85
N PRO A 278 42.13 -22.76 -10.69
CA PRO A 278 40.70 -22.73 -11.02
C PRO A 278 40.01 -21.56 -10.37
N PRO A 279 39.00 -20.95 -11.03
CA PRO A 279 38.32 -19.75 -10.52
C PRO A 279 37.83 -19.98 -9.11
N PRO A 280 38.03 -19.03 -8.17
CA PRO A 280 37.65 -19.20 -6.79
C PRO A 280 36.14 -19.36 -6.67
N THR A 281 35.72 -20.14 -5.70
CA THR A 281 34.30 -20.52 -5.45
C THR A 281 33.36 -19.34 -5.21
N TRP A 282 33.91 -18.17 -4.82
CA TRP A 282 33.14 -16.94 -4.62
C TRP A 282 32.78 -16.23 -5.95
N LEU A 283 33.47 -16.58 -7.07
CA LEU A 283 33.14 -16.02 -8.36
C LEU A 283 31.92 -16.75 -8.94
N LEU A 284 30.76 -16.14 -8.83
CA LEU A 284 29.51 -16.71 -9.32
C LEU A 284 29.52 -16.72 -10.85
N GLN A 285 29.46 -17.93 -11.43
CA GLN A 285 29.19 -18.05 -12.87
C GLN A 285 27.79 -17.49 -13.14
N ALA A 286 27.69 -16.48 -13.99
CA ALA A 286 26.41 -15.85 -14.39
C ALA A 286 25.37 -16.84 -14.95
N THR A 287 25.79 -18.06 -15.29
CA THR A 287 24.95 -19.12 -15.88
C THR A 287 24.48 -20.21 -14.93
N ARG A 288 24.92 -20.24 -13.66
CA ARG A 288 24.48 -21.27 -12.70
C ARG A 288 23.10 -20.97 -12.15
N LEU A 289 22.13 -21.86 -12.42
CA LEU A 289 20.76 -21.80 -11.94
C LEU A 289 20.56 -22.28 -10.47
N ARG A 290 21.59 -22.85 -9.82
CA ARG A 290 21.48 -23.38 -8.46
C ARG A 290 21.69 -22.25 -7.44
N LEU A 291 20.68 -22.05 -6.57
CA LEU A 291 20.78 -21.23 -5.36
C LEU A 291 21.56 -21.99 -4.28
N SER A 292 22.37 -21.28 -3.49
CA SER A 292 23.01 -21.78 -2.28
C SER A 292 21.95 -21.97 -1.16
N GLN A 293 22.21 -22.87 -0.20
CA GLN A 293 21.31 -23.08 0.94
C GLN A 293 21.12 -21.80 1.78
N GLU A 294 22.15 -20.99 1.93
CA GLU A 294 22.10 -19.72 2.65
C GLU A 294 21.25 -18.69 1.90
N GLU A 295 21.35 -18.65 0.57
CA GLU A 295 20.48 -17.81 -0.28
C GLU A 295 19.02 -18.23 -0.20
N LEU A 296 18.76 -19.56 -0.14
CA LEU A 296 17.40 -20.09 0.00
C LEU A 296 16.78 -19.71 1.34
N LEU A 297 17.53 -19.80 2.45
CA LEU A 297 17.04 -19.41 3.76
C LEU A 297 16.71 -17.92 3.83
N SER A 298 17.60 -17.07 3.31
CA SER A 298 17.35 -15.62 3.21
C SER A 298 16.12 -15.31 2.35
N CYS A 299 15.94 -16.06 1.25
CA CYS A 299 14.77 -15.93 0.38
C CYS A 299 13.48 -16.32 1.13
N LEU A 300 13.48 -17.41 1.89
CA LEU A 300 12.32 -17.86 2.68
C LEU A 300 11.94 -16.85 3.78
N LEU A 301 12.93 -16.29 4.48
CA LEU A 301 12.68 -15.24 5.48
C LEU A 301 12.03 -14.00 4.85
N ARG A 302 12.54 -13.55 3.70
CA ARG A 302 11.99 -12.39 2.98
C ARG A 302 10.58 -12.67 2.45
N LEU A 303 10.32 -13.88 1.97
CA LEU A 303 8.97 -14.32 1.56
C LEU A 303 8.03 -14.41 2.76
N GLY A 304 8.50 -14.84 3.92
CA GLY A 304 7.72 -14.85 5.17
C GLY A 304 7.31 -13.44 5.60
N LEU A 305 8.23 -12.48 5.57
CA LEU A 305 7.92 -11.06 5.85
C LEU A 305 6.93 -10.48 4.85
N LEU A 306 7.05 -10.84 3.57
CA LEU A 306 6.09 -10.42 2.55
C LEU A 306 4.71 -11.04 2.80
N GLY A 307 4.66 -12.33 3.20
CA GLY A 307 3.42 -13.00 3.59
C GLY A 307 2.71 -12.28 4.74
N LEU A 308 3.47 -11.85 5.76
CA LEU A 308 2.94 -11.04 6.85
C LEU A 308 2.37 -9.70 6.36
N LEU A 309 3.05 -9.04 5.43
CA LEU A 309 2.56 -7.79 4.83
C LEU A 309 1.27 -8.00 4.02
N LEU A 310 1.17 -9.11 3.28
CA LEU A 310 -0.06 -9.48 2.56
C LEU A 310 -1.23 -9.72 3.53
N VAL A 311 -0.99 -10.39 4.66
CA VAL A 311 -1.99 -10.57 5.71
C VAL A 311 -2.42 -9.22 6.29
N ALA A 312 -1.48 -8.34 6.59
CA ALA A 312 -1.79 -6.99 7.07
C ALA A 312 -2.63 -6.20 6.05
N THR A 313 -2.31 -6.33 4.76
CA THR A 313 -3.11 -5.72 3.67
C THR A 313 -4.53 -6.29 3.63
N ALA A 314 -4.70 -7.61 3.76
CA ALA A 314 -6.01 -8.24 3.80
C ALA A 314 -6.83 -7.79 5.02
N VAL A 315 -6.20 -7.65 6.20
CA VAL A 315 -6.84 -7.12 7.40
C VAL A 315 -7.28 -5.66 7.19
N ALA A 316 -6.44 -4.81 6.60
CA ALA A 316 -6.80 -3.41 6.31
C ALA A 316 -8.02 -3.32 5.37
N VAL A 317 -8.07 -4.16 4.33
CA VAL A 317 -9.20 -4.23 3.41
C VAL A 317 -10.46 -4.77 4.11
N ALA A 318 -10.32 -5.79 4.96
CA ALA A 318 -11.43 -6.31 5.74
C ALA A 318 -11.99 -5.24 6.70
N THR A 319 -11.12 -4.46 7.36
CA THR A 319 -11.52 -3.35 8.22
C THR A 319 -12.33 -2.29 7.47
N ASP A 320 -11.93 -1.93 6.24
CA ASP A 320 -12.67 -1.00 5.39
C ASP A 320 -14.08 -1.52 5.05
N HIS A 321 -14.20 -2.81 4.72
CA HIS A 321 -15.49 -3.46 4.47
C HIS A 321 -16.37 -3.51 5.71
N VAL A 322 -15.81 -3.87 6.86
CA VAL A 322 -16.53 -3.91 8.13
C VAL A 322 -17.03 -2.51 8.51
N ALA A 323 -16.19 -1.49 8.37
CA ALA A 323 -16.59 -0.09 8.61
C ALA A 323 -17.76 0.33 7.69
N PHE A 324 -17.70 -0.03 6.41
CA PHE A 324 -18.82 0.21 5.47
C PHE A 324 -20.10 -0.52 5.89
N LEU A 325 -20.03 -1.82 6.20
CA LEU A 325 -21.19 -2.62 6.59
C LEU A 325 -21.83 -2.09 7.89
N LEU A 326 -21.01 -1.72 8.88
CA LEU A 326 -21.48 -1.11 10.12
C LEU A 326 -22.16 0.24 9.87
N ALA A 327 -21.54 1.12 9.06
CA ALA A 327 -22.13 2.40 8.71
C ALA A 327 -23.44 2.22 7.95
N GLN A 328 -23.50 1.32 6.99
CA GLN A 328 -24.73 1.03 6.26
C GLN A 328 -25.81 0.47 7.18
N ALA A 329 -25.49 -0.50 8.03
CA ALA A 329 -26.44 -1.09 8.97
C ALA A 329 -26.99 -0.04 9.96
N THR A 330 -26.16 0.88 10.47
CA THR A 330 -26.58 1.94 11.37
C THR A 330 -27.48 2.96 10.68
N VAL A 331 -27.17 3.36 9.43
CA VAL A 331 -28.02 4.26 8.64
C VAL A 331 -29.36 3.59 8.33
N ASP A 332 -29.35 2.35 7.85
CA ASP A 332 -30.56 1.58 7.54
C ASP A 332 -31.44 1.37 8.79
N TRP A 333 -30.82 1.13 9.93
CA TRP A 333 -31.51 1.02 11.21
C TRP A 333 -32.17 2.35 11.60
N ALA A 334 -31.46 3.46 11.52
CA ALA A 334 -31.96 4.78 11.86
C ALA A 334 -33.16 5.21 10.98
N GLN A 335 -33.13 4.83 9.69
CA GLN A 335 -34.22 5.11 8.76
C GLN A 335 -35.49 4.30 9.06
N LYS A 336 -35.33 3.13 9.67
CA LYS A 336 -36.45 2.22 10.03
C LYS A 336 -37.04 2.46 11.43
N LEU A 337 -36.48 3.41 12.19
CA LEU A 337 -37.01 3.72 13.52
C LEU A 337 -38.45 4.22 13.42
N PRO A 338 -39.40 3.55 14.10
CA PRO A 338 -40.80 3.93 14.03
C PRO A 338 -41.06 5.23 14.77
N THR A 339 -41.97 6.03 14.25
CA THR A 339 -42.63 7.10 15.01
C THR A 339 -43.72 6.48 15.86
N VAL A 340 -43.64 6.65 17.17
CA VAL A 340 -44.65 6.11 18.11
C VAL A 340 -45.66 7.19 18.46
N PRO A 341 -46.91 7.07 18.03
CA PRO A 341 -47.98 8.01 18.46
C PRO A 341 -48.35 7.73 19.92
N ILE A 342 -48.22 8.73 20.76
CA ILE A 342 -48.67 8.68 22.15
C ILE A 342 -50.00 9.42 22.26
N THR A 343 -51.02 8.74 22.76
CA THR A 343 -52.33 9.33 23.05
C THR A 343 -52.56 9.28 24.55
N LEU A 344 -52.65 10.45 25.17
CA LEU A 344 -53.05 10.58 26.57
C LEU A 344 -54.52 10.99 26.62
N SER A 345 -55.44 10.11 27.05
CA SER A 345 -56.83 10.45 27.29
C SER A 345 -57.04 10.68 28.79
N VAL A 346 -57.40 11.87 29.13
CA VAL A 346 -57.71 12.23 30.51
C VAL A 346 -59.24 12.38 30.63
N LYS A 347 -59.86 11.52 31.46
CA LYS A 347 -61.25 11.61 31.83
C LYS A 347 -61.31 12.00 33.29
N TYR A 348 -62.02 13.07 33.59
CA TYR A 348 -62.32 13.38 34.97
C TYR A 348 -63.83 13.75 35.09
N ASP A 349 -64.44 13.16 36.10
CA ASP A 349 -65.81 13.42 36.44
C ASP A 349 -65.82 14.46 37.59
N VAL A 350 -66.35 15.63 37.32
CA VAL A 350 -66.48 16.68 38.34
C VAL A 350 -67.89 16.56 38.90
N ALA A 351 -67.98 16.05 40.09
CA ALA A 351 -69.24 16.08 40.84
C ALA A 351 -69.37 17.47 41.49
N TYR A 352 -70.22 18.29 40.93
CA TYR A 352 -70.59 19.53 41.60
C TYR A 352 -71.55 19.21 42.77
N THR A 353 -71.07 19.17 43.99
CA THR A 353 -71.87 19.29 45.16
C THR A 353 -72.32 20.74 45.29
N VAL A 354 -73.39 21.07 44.58
CA VAL A 354 -74.03 22.34 44.80
C VAL A 354 -74.64 22.28 46.20
N LEU A 355 -73.98 23.00 47.13
CA LEU A 355 -74.44 23.30 48.43
C LEU A 355 -75.48 22.30 49.03
N GLY A 356 -74.95 21.23 49.60
CA GLY A 356 -75.76 20.18 50.27
C GLY A 356 -76.66 20.64 51.41
N PHE A 357 -76.88 21.92 51.48
CA PHE A 357 -77.78 22.51 52.51
C PHE A 357 -79.22 22.79 52.04
N ILE A 358 -79.46 22.90 50.75
CA ILE A 358 -80.81 23.27 50.22
C ILE A 358 -81.82 22.12 50.19
N PRO A 359 -81.46 20.86 49.89
CA PRO A 359 -82.41 19.75 49.87
C PRO A 359 -82.96 19.44 51.25
N PHE A 360 -82.21 19.67 52.28
CA PHE A 360 -82.70 19.36 53.67
C PHE A 360 -83.79 20.30 54.15
N LEU A 361 -83.92 21.47 53.60
CA LEU A 361 -84.93 22.45 53.96
C LEU A 361 -86.25 22.21 53.24
N PHE A 362 -86.29 21.45 52.11
CA PHE A 362 -87.53 21.31 51.33
C PHE A 362 -88.02 19.86 51.18
N ASN A 363 -87.42 18.89 51.89
CA ASN A 363 -87.81 17.50 51.88
C ASN A 363 -88.00 16.91 50.45
N GLN A 364 -87.21 17.37 49.47
CA GLN A 364 -87.19 16.86 48.11
C GLN A 364 -86.05 15.87 47.94
N PRO A 365 -86.24 14.77 47.15
CA PRO A 365 -85.12 13.91 46.83
C PRO A 365 -84.00 14.73 46.12
N PRO A 366 -82.75 14.45 46.43
CA PRO A 366 -81.64 15.21 45.84
C PRO A 366 -81.71 15.11 44.31
N PRO A 367 -81.68 16.25 43.62
CA PRO A 367 -81.61 16.24 42.16
C PRO A 367 -80.38 15.43 41.76
N GLU A 368 -80.49 14.56 40.78
CA GLU A 368 -79.36 13.85 40.18
C GLU A 368 -78.33 14.90 39.80
N SER A 369 -77.24 14.91 40.47
CA SER A 369 -76.13 15.88 40.23
C SER A 369 -75.69 15.73 38.78
N PRO A 370 -75.68 16.79 37.98
CA PRO A 370 -75.22 16.69 36.62
C PRO A 370 -73.71 16.39 36.67
N PHE A 371 -73.32 15.21 36.33
CA PHE A 371 -71.94 14.85 36.14
C PHE A 371 -71.44 15.48 34.83
N LEU A 372 -70.64 16.48 34.94
CA LEU A 372 -69.95 17.06 33.80
C LEU A 372 -68.66 16.22 33.57
N SER A 373 -68.77 15.21 32.68
CA SER A 373 -67.56 14.47 32.27
C SER A 373 -66.83 15.29 31.24
N VAL A 374 -65.67 15.76 31.62
CA VAL A 374 -64.72 16.44 30.67
C VAL A 374 -63.76 15.39 30.14
N HIS A 375 -63.79 15.26 28.83
CA HIS A 375 -62.92 14.36 28.09
C HIS A 375 -61.93 15.17 27.29
N SER A 376 -60.65 15.12 27.67
CA SER A 376 -59.56 15.76 26.92
C SER A 376 -58.59 14.69 26.41
N SER A 377 -58.34 14.69 25.11
CA SER A 377 -57.34 13.82 24.49
C SER A 377 -56.16 14.65 23.98
N TYR A 378 -55.02 14.31 24.42
CA TYR A 378 -53.76 14.88 23.95
C TYR A 378 -53.04 13.85 23.07
N GLN A 379 -52.65 14.23 21.86
CA GLN A 379 -51.94 13.38 20.92
C GLN A 379 -50.64 14.04 20.53
N TRP A 380 -49.55 13.30 20.61
CA TRP A 380 -48.24 13.73 20.08
C TRP A 380 -47.47 12.54 19.58
N GLU A 381 -46.50 12.79 18.71
CA GLU A 381 -45.62 11.76 18.13
C GLU A 381 -44.28 11.76 18.83
N LEU A 382 -43.86 10.59 19.32
CA LEU A 382 -42.49 10.35 19.78
C LEU A 382 -41.65 9.97 18.57
N ARG A 383 -40.77 10.88 18.15
CA ARG A 383 -39.81 10.64 17.07
C ARG A 383 -38.43 10.39 17.67
N LEU A 384 -37.83 9.22 17.37
CA LEU A 384 -36.50 8.85 17.85
C LEU A 384 -35.37 9.45 17.01
N THR A 385 -35.68 9.92 15.81
CA THR A 385 -34.72 10.60 14.92
C THR A 385 -35.15 12.05 14.72
N SER A 386 -34.18 12.98 14.82
CA SER A 386 -34.41 14.39 14.51
C SER A 386 -34.69 14.58 13.02
N ALA A 387 -35.80 15.25 12.69
CA ALA A 387 -36.14 15.57 11.29
C ALA A 387 -35.16 16.55 10.62
N ARG A 388 -34.36 17.24 11.42
CA ARG A 388 -33.37 18.24 10.96
C ARG A 388 -31.98 17.66 10.70
N CYS A 389 -31.76 16.39 11.04
CA CYS A 389 -30.44 15.77 10.98
C CYS A 389 -30.26 15.01 9.65
N PRO A 390 -29.41 15.47 8.73
CA PRO A 390 -29.16 14.77 7.48
C PRO A 390 -28.34 13.51 7.75
N LEU A 391 -28.87 12.35 7.37
CA LEU A 391 -28.13 11.09 7.41
C LEU A 391 -27.20 11.00 6.21
N LEU A 392 -25.89 10.92 6.45
CA LEU A 392 -24.90 10.72 5.39
C LEU A 392 -24.92 9.25 4.93
N PRO A 393 -24.96 9.00 3.60
CA PRO A 393 -24.91 7.64 3.09
C PRO A 393 -23.52 7.03 3.33
N ALA A 394 -23.47 5.75 3.67
CA ALA A 394 -22.23 5.00 3.80
C ALA A 394 -21.46 4.94 2.47
N ARG A 395 -20.15 5.15 2.51
CA ARG A 395 -19.30 5.19 1.33
C ARG A 395 -18.75 3.79 1.01
N ARG A 396 -19.06 3.29 -0.19
CA ARG A 396 -18.59 1.96 -0.62
C ARG A 396 -17.08 1.90 -0.79
N PRO A 397 -16.40 0.83 -0.32
CA PRO A 397 -14.98 0.60 -0.53
C PRO A 397 -14.63 0.52 -2.01
N ARG A 398 -13.54 1.19 -2.40
CA ARG A 398 -13.01 1.13 -3.77
C ARG A 398 -12.02 -0.02 -3.88
N MET A 399 -12.35 -1.08 -4.63
CA MET A 399 -11.51 -2.27 -4.78
C MET A 399 -10.26 -2.07 -5.63
N ALA A 400 -10.19 -1.02 -6.45
CA ALA A 400 -9.07 -0.82 -7.38
C ALA A 400 -7.72 -0.64 -6.65
N ALA A 401 -7.67 0.18 -5.60
CA ALA A 401 -6.44 0.44 -4.86
C ALA A 401 -5.94 -0.78 -4.06
N PRO A 402 -6.80 -1.52 -3.29
CA PRO A 402 -6.40 -2.76 -2.65
C PRO A 402 -5.88 -3.84 -3.61
N LEU A 403 -6.55 -4.02 -4.76
CA LEU A 403 -6.12 -4.97 -5.78
C LEU A 403 -4.77 -4.57 -6.38
N ALA A 404 -4.57 -3.28 -6.70
CA ALA A 404 -3.30 -2.78 -7.20
C ALA A 404 -2.18 -2.96 -6.16
N SER A 405 -2.45 -2.65 -4.88
CA SER A 405 -1.49 -2.86 -3.80
C SER A 405 -1.12 -4.34 -3.63
N GLY A 406 -2.11 -5.24 -3.62
CA GLY A 406 -1.88 -6.69 -3.56
C GLY A 406 -1.07 -7.20 -4.76
N ALA A 407 -1.37 -6.74 -5.97
CA ALA A 407 -0.63 -7.10 -7.18
C ALA A 407 0.84 -6.63 -7.11
N LEU A 408 1.09 -5.40 -6.62
CA LEU A 408 2.44 -4.87 -6.42
C LEU A 408 3.23 -5.67 -5.36
N GLN A 409 2.57 -6.11 -4.29
CA GLN A 409 3.18 -6.95 -3.26
C GLN A 409 3.51 -8.35 -3.80
N LEU A 410 2.62 -8.95 -4.60
CA LEU A 410 2.91 -10.23 -5.28
C LEU A 410 4.04 -10.09 -6.30
N LEU A 411 4.09 -8.97 -7.03
CA LEU A 411 5.20 -8.66 -7.91
C LEU A 411 6.51 -8.54 -7.12
N ALA A 412 6.51 -7.83 -6.00
CA ALA A 412 7.67 -7.75 -5.11
C ALA A 412 8.10 -9.13 -4.60
N GLY A 413 7.16 -10.04 -4.33
CA GLY A 413 7.43 -11.43 -3.96
C GLY A 413 8.10 -12.23 -5.07
N SER A 414 7.63 -12.10 -6.29
CA SER A 414 8.26 -12.75 -7.45
C SER A 414 9.68 -12.22 -7.68
N MET A 415 9.91 -10.91 -7.41
CA MET A 415 11.24 -10.29 -7.52
C MET A 415 12.23 -10.80 -6.46
N VAL A 416 11.76 -11.30 -5.29
CA VAL A 416 12.65 -11.97 -4.32
C VAL A 416 13.31 -13.20 -4.94
N LEU A 417 12.55 -13.98 -5.69
CA LEU A 417 13.07 -15.17 -6.40
C LEU A 417 14.01 -14.79 -7.56
N LEU A 418 13.73 -13.65 -8.19
CA LEU A 418 14.47 -13.16 -9.35
C LEU A 418 15.65 -12.22 -8.98
N GLU A 419 15.88 -11.94 -7.70
CA GLU A 419 16.89 -10.97 -7.24
C GLU A 419 18.29 -11.28 -7.79
N ALA A 420 18.69 -12.56 -7.76
CA ALA A 420 19.99 -12.99 -8.31
C ALA A 420 20.08 -12.70 -9.82
N TYR A 421 18.99 -12.90 -10.56
CA TYR A 421 18.94 -12.63 -11.99
C TYR A 421 18.87 -11.12 -12.27
N ALA A 422 18.16 -10.37 -11.46
CA ALA A 422 18.09 -8.91 -11.58
C ALA A 422 19.48 -8.26 -11.40
N ARG A 423 20.25 -8.72 -10.42
CA ARG A 423 21.63 -8.26 -10.23
C ARG A 423 22.53 -8.62 -11.42
N ARG A 424 22.44 -9.85 -11.93
CA ARG A 424 23.17 -10.28 -13.12
C ARG A 424 22.78 -9.47 -14.36
N LEU A 425 21.48 -9.22 -14.54
CA LEU A 425 20.97 -8.44 -15.66
C LEU A 425 21.44 -6.99 -15.59
N ARG A 426 21.43 -6.38 -14.40
CA ARG A 426 21.92 -5.03 -14.17
C ARG A 426 23.38 -4.90 -14.56
N HIS A 427 24.21 -5.84 -14.13
CA HIS A 427 25.63 -5.88 -14.52
C HIS A 427 25.80 -6.07 -16.03
N ALA A 428 25.06 -7.00 -16.65
CA ALA A 428 25.14 -7.26 -18.08
C ALA A 428 24.73 -6.03 -18.92
N ILE A 429 23.67 -5.30 -18.49
CA ILE A 429 23.25 -4.05 -19.13
C ILE A 429 24.37 -3.02 -19.05
N ALA A 430 24.92 -2.75 -17.86
CA ALA A 430 26.00 -1.78 -17.70
C ALA A 430 27.24 -2.15 -18.55
N ALA A 431 27.59 -3.45 -18.58
CA ALA A 431 28.72 -3.95 -19.39
C ALA A 431 28.49 -3.80 -20.91
N SER A 432 27.24 -3.93 -21.40
CA SER A 432 26.91 -3.76 -22.82
C SER A 432 27.04 -2.30 -23.28
N PHE A 433 26.63 -1.35 -22.43
CA PHE A 433 26.75 0.09 -22.75
C PHE A 433 28.17 0.61 -22.63
N PHE A 434 28.98 0.10 -21.68
CA PHE A 434 30.32 0.60 -21.36
C PHE A 434 31.41 -0.47 -21.53
N THR A 435 31.54 -0.99 -22.74
CA THR A 435 32.48 -2.07 -23.07
C THR A 435 33.96 -1.75 -22.75
N ALA A 436 34.36 -0.49 -22.92
CA ALA A 436 35.74 -0.03 -22.59
C ALA A 436 35.99 -0.07 -21.07
N GLN A 437 35.00 0.30 -20.26
CA GLN A 437 35.09 0.26 -18.80
C GLN A 437 35.10 -1.19 -18.32
N GLU A 438 34.25 -2.05 -18.90
CA GLU A 438 34.23 -3.48 -18.59
C GLU A 438 35.61 -4.12 -18.91
N ALA A 439 36.21 -3.81 -20.03
CA ALA A 439 37.53 -4.30 -20.37
C ALA A 439 38.63 -3.85 -19.36
N ARG A 440 38.53 -2.66 -18.77
CA ARG A 440 39.41 -2.19 -17.68
C ARG A 440 39.18 -2.99 -16.40
N ARG A 441 37.91 -3.23 -16.03
CA ARG A 441 37.50 -4.00 -14.85
C ARG A 441 37.97 -5.45 -14.94
N VAL A 442 37.75 -6.10 -16.08
CA VAL A 442 38.25 -7.47 -16.35
C VAL A 442 39.78 -7.57 -16.20
N ARG A 443 40.52 -6.60 -16.72
CA ARG A 443 41.98 -6.57 -16.55
C ARG A 443 42.39 -6.42 -15.08
N HIS A 444 41.76 -5.51 -14.35
CA HIS A 444 42.00 -5.30 -12.92
C HIS A 444 41.71 -6.55 -12.10
N LEU A 445 40.56 -7.21 -12.37
CA LEU A 445 40.15 -8.43 -11.67
C LEU A 445 41.10 -9.60 -11.96
N HIS A 446 41.50 -9.76 -13.23
CA HIS A 446 42.50 -10.76 -13.64
C HIS A 446 43.83 -10.55 -12.91
N ALA A 447 44.34 -9.34 -12.89
CA ALA A 447 45.60 -9.02 -12.19
C ALA A 447 45.50 -9.32 -10.68
N ARG A 448 44.37 -9.01 -10.05
CA ARG A 448 44.13 -9.29 -8.62
C ARG A 448 44.06 -10.79 -8.32
N LEU A 449 43.43 -11.57 -9.21
CA LEU A 449 43.36 -13.03 -9.08
C LEU A 449 44.78 -13.66 -9.24
N GLN A 450 45.57 -13.17 -10.19
CA GLN A 450 46.96 -13.60 -10.41
C GLN A 450 47.84 -13.25 -9.20
N GLN A 451 47.72 -12.04 -8.64
CA GLN A 451 48.44 -11.66 -7.45
C GLN A 451 48.12 -12.52 -6.23
N ARG A 452 46.82 -12.88 -6.03
CA ARG A 452 46.41 -13.81 -4.97
C ARG A 452 47.00 -15.20 -5.18
N HIS A 453 46.96 -15.71 -6.40
CA HIS A 453 47.55 -17.01 -6.73
C HIS A 453 49.05 -17.06 -6.43
N ASN A 454 49.81 -16.05 -6.86
CA ASN A 454 51.25 -15.95 -6.59
C ASN A 454 51.57 -15.84 -5.10
N ARG A 455 50.75 -15.14 -4.31
CA ARG A 455 50.89 -15.10 -2.82
C ARG A 455 50.65 -16.46 -2.20
N HIS A 456 49.65 -17.22 -2.64
CA HIS A 456 49.37 -18.57 -2.13
C HIS A 456 50.51 -19.54 -2.51
N GLN A 457 51.05 -19.48 -3.70
CA GLN A 457 52.20 -20.28 -4.09
C GLN A 457 53.45 -19.91 -3.29
N GLY A 458 53.74 -18.64 -3.09
CA GLY A 458 54.85 -18.18 -2.24
C GLY A 458 54.73 -18.66 -0.80
N HIS A 459 53.49 -18.68 -0.25
CA HIS A 459 53.23 -19.21 1.11
C HIS A 459 53.40 -20.73 1.19
N GLN A 460 53.01 -21.48 0.15
CA GLN A 460 53.18 -22.93 0.11
C GLN A 460 54.65 -23.30 -0.05
N LEU A 461 55.41 -22.53 -0.82
CA LEU A 461 56.88 -22.71 -0.96
C LEU A 461 57.62 -22.39 0.34
N SER A 462 57.19 -21.40 1.11
CA SER A 462 57.76 -21.07 2.42
C SER A 462 57.43 -22.08 3.52
N LEU A 463 56.29 -22.76 3.44
CA LEU A 463 55.88 -23.84 4.36
C LEU A 463 56.50 -25.22 3.96
N GLY A 464 56.91 -25.39 2.70
CA GLY A 464 57.53 -26.62 2.20
C GLY A 464 59.05 -26.62 2.22
N ALA A 465 59.74 -25.55 2.65
CA ALA A 465 61.17 -25.53 2.82
C ALA A 465 61.55 -26.40 4.04
N PRO A 466 62.25 -27.53 3.89
CA PRO A 466 62.72 -28.30 5.03
C PRO A 466 63.64 -27.40 5.86
N SER A 467 63.35 -27.25 7.13
CA SER A 467 64.26 -26.67 8.11
C SER A 467 65.50 -27.53 8.15
N CYS A 468 66.51 -27.18 7.37
CA CYS A 468 67.85 -27.65 7.61
C CYS A 468 68.38 -26.92 8.85
N ALA A 469 68.18 -27.57 10.00
CA ALA A 469 68.93 -27.26 11.22
C ALA A 469 70.39 -27.64 10.92
N PRO A 470 71.39 -26.81 11.13
CA PRO A 470 72.79 -27.24 11.12
C PRO A 470 73.02 -28.06 12.38
N HIS A 471 73.28 -29.37 12.18
CA HIS A 471 73.86 -30.24 13.18
C HIS A 471 75.29 -29.72 13.40
N THR A 472 75.52 -28.98 14.48
CA THR A 472 76.85 -28.70 15.02
C THR A 472 77.16 -29.82 16.04
N ASP A 473 77.84 -30.86 15.56
CA ASP A 473 78.60 -31.78 16.38
C ASP A 473 79.75 -31.00 16.99
N LEU A 474 79.77 -30.84 18.29
CA LEU A 474 80.93 -30.45 19.07
C LEU A 474 81.50 -31.70 19.73
N PRO A 475 82.78 -32.00 19.49
CA PRO A 475 83.43 -33.10 20.22
C PRO A 475 83.83 -32.62 21.63
N ALA A 476 83.56 -33.54 22.56
CA ALA A 476 84.04 -33.44 23.94
C ALA A 476 85.55 -33.70 23.99
N SER A 477 86.33 -32.82 24.59
CA SER A 477 87.62 -33.15 25.18
C SER A 477 88.00 -32.15 26.27
N LEU A 478 88.06 -32.65 27.52
CA LEU A 478 89.18 -32.69 28.45
C LEU A 478 89.73 -31.37 29.06
N GLN A 479 89.55 -31.32 30.42
CA GLN A 479 90.55 -31.25 31.47
C GLN A 479 90.99 -29.87 32.01
N HIS A 480 90.92 -29.81 33.31
CA HIS A 480 91.78 -29.24 34.31
C HIS A 480 91.87 -27.71 34.52
N GLY A 481 91.66 -27.38 35.79
CA GLY A 481 92.16 -26.23 36.54
C GLY A 481 91.11 -25.80 37.59
#